data_676e66a98562ec76ff705e6b1b921002
#
_entry.id   676e66a98562ec76ff705e6b1b921002
#
_cell.length_a   1.000
_cell.length_b   1.000
_cell.length_c   1.000
_cell.angle_alpha   90.00
_cell.angle_beta   90.00
_cell.angle_gamma   90.00
#
_symmetry.space_group_name_H-M   'P 1'
#
loop_
_entity.id
_entity.type
_entity.pdbx_description
1 polymer ?
#
loop_
_entity_poly.entity_id
_entity_poly.type
_entity_poly.pdbx_seq_one_letter_code
_entity_poly.pdbx_strand_id
1 'polypeptide(L)'
;MSEYQPANLENLFVKRAGRRMRVASCDPTGGNNDNVLIPSGETYLFADLQGPGIVTHFFCTIGNPNKRRPECGIGTEEFNVRKVVLNVYWDDETEPSIQAPLGDFFGMGHGITKSFASAPLQITPEDGRGFNCWFPMPFRRRARFTVKNECCSPLHFYFYVDYEQVDSLPENALYFHALWNRECPTDGV
;
A
#
# COMPACT_ATOMS: atom_id res chain seq x y z
N MET A 1 -18.06 14.48 21.84
CA MET A 1 -17.16 13.68 20.98
C MET A 1 -16.52 14.66 20.01
N SER A 2 -15.20 14.70 19.91
CA SER A 2 -14.55 15.56 18.92
C SER A 2 -14.74 14.94 17.53
N GLU A 3 -15.35 15.69 16.62
CA GLU A 3 -15.55 15.29 15.24
C GLU A 3 -14.17 15.05 14.58
N TYR A 4 -14.04 13.98 13.80
CA TYR A 4 -12.81 13.72 13.05
C TYR A 4 -12.55 14.88 12.09
N GLN A 5 -11.36 15.46 12.20
CA GLN A 5 -10.89 16.49 11.28
C GLN A 5 -9.71 15.95 10.46
N PRO A 6 -9.81 15.93 9.13
CA PRO A 6 -8.69 15.51 8.28
C PRO A 6 -7.51 16.46 8.45
N ALA A 7 -6.29 15.91 8.36
CA ALA A 7 -5.09 16.75 8.34
C ALA A 7 -4.99 17.50 7.01
N ASN A 8 -4.79 18.80 7.10
CA ASN A 8 -4.46 19.68 5.98
C ASN A 8 -3.42 20.70 6.44
N LEU A 9 -2.89 21.52 5.52
CA LEU A 9 -1.88 22.51 5.87
C LEU A 9 -2.35 23.56 6.89
N GLU A 10 -3.66 23.83 6.92
CA GLU A 10 -4.26 24.86 7.79
C GLU A 10 -4.42 24.37 9.23
N ASN A 11 -4.45 23.06 9.47
CA ASN A 11 -4.66 22.50 10.81
C ASN A 11 -3.49 21.64 11.33
N LEU A 12 -2.30 21.73 10.71
CA LEU A 12 -1.12 20.98 11.15
C LEU A 12 -0.70 21.27 12.60
N PHE A 13 -1.02 22.44 13.11
CA PHE A 13 -0.71 22.87 14.48
C PHE A 13 -1.79 22.46 15.50
N VAL A 14 -2.88 21.85 15.06
CA VAL A 14 -3.98 21.41 15.92
C VAL A 14 -3.74 19.98 16.38
N LYS A 15 -3.81 19.76 17.72
CA LYS A 15 -3.75 18.41 18.28
C LYS A 15 -4.98 17.61 17.84
N ARG A 16 -4.76 16.47 17.19
CA ARG A 16 -5.82 15.55 16.78
C ARG A 16 -6.15 14.56 17.89
N ALA A 17 -7.41 14.15 17.97
CA ALA A 17 -7.90 13.25 19.01
C ALA A 17 -7.44 11.79 18.79
N GLY A 18 -7.21 11.37 17.55
CA GLY A 18 -6.84 10.01 17.21
C GLY A 18 -5.43 9.61 17.66
N ARG A 19 -5.23 8.33 17.89
CA ARG A 19 -3.92 7.75 18.18
C ARG A 19 -3.20 7.35 16.89
N ARG A 20 -2.03 7.93 16.66
CA ARG A 20 -1.17 7.57 15.53
C ARG A 20 -0.51 6.23 15.75
N MET A 21 -0.64 5.36 14.75
CA MET A 21 -0.12 3.99 14.76
C MET A 21 0.62 3.70 13.47
N ARG A 22 1.55 2.75 13.52
CA ARG A 22 2.28 2.23 12.35
C ARG A 22 2.43 0.72 12.45
N VAL A 23 2.21 0.03 11.34
CA VAL A 23 2.68 -1.33 11.08
C VAL A 23 3.75 -1.26 10.01
N ALA A 24 4.86 -1.93 10.20
CA ALA A 24 6.00 -1.85 9.28
C ALA A 24 6.79 -3.16 9.24
N SER A 25 7.55 -3.35 8.17
CA SER A 25 8.52 -4.44 8.02
C SER A 25 9.85 -4.19 8.74
N CYS A 26 9.93 -3.17 9.60
CA CYS A 26 11.17 -2.83 10.30
C CYS A 26 11.67 -3.98 11.17
N ASP A 27 12.98 -4.15 11.22
CA ASP A 27 13.64 -5.12 12.10
C ASP A 27 13.60 -4.62 13.55
N PRO A 28 12.84 -5.28 14.45
CA PRO A 28 12.73 -4.85 15.83
C PRO A 28 14.03 -5.01 16.62
N THR A 29 15.00 -5.77 16.10
CA THR A 29 16.31 -5.99 16.74
C THR A 29 17.32 -4.89 16.39
N GLY A 30 17.04 -4.05 15.40
CA GLY A 30 17.97 -3.07 14.85
C GLY A 30 19.05 -3.67 13.95
N GLY A 31 18.88 -4.93 13.52
CA GLY A 31 19.81 -5.65 12.64
C GLY A 31 19.72 -5.30 11.17
N ASN A 32 18.90 -4.31 10.81
CA ASN A 32 18.69 -3.82 9.42
C ASN A 32 18.15 -4.89 8.46
N ASN A 33 17.34 -5.84 8.96
CA ASN A 33 16.58 -6.78 8.15
C ASN A 33 15.13 -6.30 7.98
N ASP A 34 14.94 -5.13 7.39
CA ASP A 34 13.69 -4.37 7.34
C ASP A 34 12.70 -4.84 6.26
N ASN A 35 12.70 -6.11 5.95
CA ASN A 35 11.87 -6.65 4.87
C ASN A 35 11.26 -8.01 5.23
N VAL A 36 10.26 -8.39 4.44
CA VAL A 36 9.69 -9.74 4.44
C VAL A 36 10.02 -10.41 3.11
N LEU A 37 10.49 -11.64 3.16
CA LEU A 37 10.69 -12.47 1.97
C LEU A 37 9.39 -13.21 1.65
N ILE A 38 8.81 -12.93 0.48
CA ILE A 38 7.58 -13.58 0.01
C ILE A 38 7.93 -14.56 -1.11
N PRO A 39 7.77 -15.88 -0.90
CA PRO A 39 8.00 -16.86 -1.95
C PRO A 39 7.11 -16.66 -3.17
N SER A 40 7.51 -17.23 -4.31
CA SER A 40 6.70 -17.27 -5.52
C SER A 40 5.36 -17.98 -5.27
N GLY A 41 4.26 -17.39 -5.73
CA GLY A 41 2.90 -17.93 -5.60
C GLY A 41 2.24 -17.64 -4.25
N GLU A 42 2.98 -17.19 -3.24
CA GLU A 42 2.47 -17.01 -1.89
C GLU A 42 1.79 -15.65 -1.69
N THR A 43 0.85 -15.63 -0.72
CA THR A 43 0.16 -14.42 -0.25
C THR A 43 0.60 -14.13 1.18
N TYR A 44 1.00 -12.89 1.43
CA TYR A 44 1.42 -12.42 2.74
C TYR A 44 0.47 -11.35 3.28
N LEU A 45 -0.06 -11.59 4.49
CA LEU A 45 -0.82 -10.60 5.26
C LEU A 45 0.16 -9.66 5.95
N PHE A 46 0.29 -8.43 5.47
CA PHE A 46 1.29 -7.51 5.97
C PHE A 46 0.75 -6.45 6.95
N ALA A 47 -0.56 -6.22 6.96
CA ALA A 47 -1.19 -5.39 7.97
C ALA A 47 -2.58 -5.91 8.31
N ASP A 48 -2.87 -5.97 9.62
CA ASP A 48 -4.16 -6.34 10.20
C ASP A 48 -4.49 -5.33 11.29
N LEU A 49 -5.24 -4.31 10.90
CA LEU A 49 -5.51 -3.13 11.71
C LEU A 49 -6.85 -3.26 12.39
N GLN A 50 -6.89 -3.03 13.70
CA GLN A 50 -8.14 -2.98 14.45
C GLN A 50 -8.66 -1.54 14.47
N GLY A 51 -9.94 -1.38 14.15
CA GLY A 51 -10.62 -0.09 14.06
C GLY A 51 -11.51 0.25 15.23
N PRO A 52 -12.24 1.37 15.12
CA PRO A 52 -12.30 2.21 13.92
C PRO A 52 -11.02 3.01 13.69
N GLY A 53 -10.72 3.24 12.41
CA GLY A 53 -9.49 3.94 12.05
C GLY A 53 -9.49 4.48 10.62
N ILE A 54 -8.41 5.18 10.28
CA ILE A 54 -8.19 5.75 8.94
C ILE A 54 -6.72 5.51 8.58
N VAL A 55 -6.47 4.75 7.52
CA VAL A 55 -5.12 4.70 6.95
C VAL A 55 -4.82 6.07 6.35
N THR A 56 -3.70 6.65 6.73
CA THR A 56 -3.29 8.00 6.31
C THR A 56 -2.10 7.99 5.37
N HIS A 57 -1.32 6.91 5.38
CA HIS A 57 -0.20 6.72 4.47
C HIS A 57 0.10 5.23 4.31
N PHE A 58 0.28 4.80 3.10
CA PHE A 58 0.78 3.49 2.75
C PHE A 58 2.02 3.64 1.89
N PHE A 59 3.12 3.12 2.37
CA PHE A 59 4.39 3.03 1.65
C PHE A 59 4.74 1.57 1.41
N CYS A 60 5.28 1.28 0.24
CA CYS A 60 5.99 0.03 0.01
C CYS A 60 7.06 0.16 -1.06
N THR A 61 7.91 -0.84 -1.11
CA THR A 61 8.80 -1.13 -2.23
C THR A 61 9.07 -2.62 -2.29
N ILE A 62 9.51 -3.10 -3.45
CA ILE A 62 9.84 -4.50 -3.67
C ILE A 62 11.28 -4.63 -4.18
N GLY A 63 11.94 -5.70 -3.79
CA GLY A 63 13.32 -6.01 -4.20
C GLY A 63 13.50 -7.47 -4.57
N ASN A 64 14.62 -7.78 -5.22
CA ASN A 64 14.99 -9.14 -5.53
C ASN A 64 16.07 -9.64 -4.56
N PRO A 65 15.86 -10.78 -3.86
CA PRO A 65 16.82 -11.33 -2.91
C PRO A 65 18.14 -11.78 -3.55
N ASN A 66 18.13 -12.09 -4.84
CA ASN A 66 19.30 -12.60 -5.55
C ASN A 66 20.24 -11.51 -6.09
N LYS A 67 19.87 -10.23 -5.93
CA LYS A 67 20.70 -9.10 -6.32
C LYS A 67 20.99 -8.21 -5.13
N ARG A 68 22.26 -8.17 -4.71
CA ARG A 68 22.74 -7.29 -3.62
C ARG A 68 22.65 -5.80 -3.94
N ARG A 69 22.54 -5.44 -5.23
CA ARG A 69 22.23 -4.10 -5.72
C ARG A 69 21.44 -4.24 -6.99
N PRO A 70 20.18 -3.91 -7.03
CA PRO A 70 19.50 -3.74 -8.30
C PRO A 70 20.04 -2.46 -8.94
N GLU A 71 20.89 -2.59 -9.92
CA GLU A 71 21.31 -1.45 -10.77
C GLU A 71 20.13 -0.88 -11.56
N CYS A 72 18.99 -1.53 -11.51
CA CYS A 72 17.75 -1.20 -12.19
C CYS A 72 16.52 -1.48 -11.32
N GLY A 73 16.48 -0.94 -10.10
CA GLY A 73 15.24 -0.90 -9.33
C GLY A 73 14.67 -2.28 -8.99
N ILE A 74 13.45 -2.40 -9.08
CA ILE A 74 12.49 -3.31 -8.51
C ILE A 74 12.52 -4.66 -9.21
N GLY A 75 13.16 -5.65 -8.58
CA GLY A 75 13.15 -7.04 -9.02
C GLY A 75 13.93 -7.31 -10.31
N THR A 76 14.11 -8.58 -10.64
CA THR A 76 14.80 -9.03 -11.86
C THR A 76 13.85 -9.46 -12.95
N GLU A 77 12.59 -9.67 -12.60
CA GLU A 77 11.58 -10.11 -13.54
C GLU A 77 10.95 -8.91 -14.23
N GLU A 78 10.85 -8.97 -15.54
CA GLU A 78 10.19 -7.92 -16.32
C GLU A 78 8.74 -7.77 -15.89
N PHE A 79 8.27 -6.52 -15.76
CA PHE A 79 6.91 -6.17 -15.32
C PHE A 79 6.51 -6.75 -13.95
N ASN A 80 7.47 -7.00 -13.06
CA ASN A 80 7.21 -7.58 -11.75
C ASN A 80 6.19 -6.78 -10.92
N VAL A 81 6.12 -5.46 -11.04
CA VAL A 81 5.13 -4.61 -10.37
C VAL A 81 3.69 -4.90 -10.81
N ARG A 82 3.49 -5.60 -11.93
CA ARG A 82 2.19 -6.14 -12.37
C ARG A 82 1.92 -7.56 -11.91
N LYS A 83 2.94 -8.27 -11.46
CA LYS A 83 2.87 -9.64 -10.94
C LYS A 83 2.84 -9.70 -9.42
N VAL A 84 2.83 -8.54 -8.78
CA VAL A 84 2.60 -8.39 -7.35
C VAL A 84 1.22 -7.76 -7.17
N VAL A 85 0.29 -8.49 -6.54
CA VAL A 85 -1.11 -8.05 -6.41
C VAL A 85 -1.38 -7.59 -5.00
N LEU A 86 -1.81 -6.33 -4.86
CA LEU A 86 -2.31 -5.76 -3.61
C LEU A 86 -3.79 -6.11 -3.46
N ASN A 87 -4.16 -6.64 -2.29
CA ASN A 87 -5.56 -6.77 -1.90
C ASN A 87 -5.77 -6.11 -0.53
N VAL A 88 -6.87 -5.38 -0.39
CA VAL A 88 -7.28 -4.78 0.88
C VAL A 88 -8.75 -5.07 1.12
N TYR A 89 -9.06 -5.46 2.35
CA TYR A 89 -10.40 -5.85 2.80
C TYR A 89 -10.80 -4.96 3.95
N TRP A 90 -12.00 -4.40 3.87
CA TRP A 90 -12.58 -3.61 4.94
C TRP A 90 -13.57 -4.44 5.75
N ASP A 91 -13.53 -4.27 7.07
CA ASP A 91 -14.58 -4.70 8.01
C ASP A 91 -15.08 -6.15 7.87
N ASP A 92 -14.21 -7.12 7.76
CA ASP A 92 -14.54 -8.55 7.64
C ASP A 92 -15.14 -8.99 6.28
N GLU A 93 -15.08 -8.12 5.26
CA GLU A 93 -15.45 -8.54 3.91
C GLU A 93 -14.57 -9.69 3.43
N THR A 94 -15.17 -10.61 2.68
CA THR A 94 -14.49 -11.75 2.07
C THR A 94 -13.87 -11.40 0.73
N GLU A 95 -14.50 -10.49 0.00
CA GLU A 95 -13.99 -9.97 -1.27
C GLU A 95 -13.18 -8.69 -1.05
N PRO A 96 -12.08 -8.49 -1.77
CA PRO A 96 -11.26 -7.31 -1.59
C PRO A 96 -11.93 -6.06 -2.18
N SER A 97 -11.95 -5.00 -1.40
CA SER A 97 -12.35 -3.67 -1.87
C SER A 97 -11.26 -2.97 -2.68
N ILE A 98 -10.00 -3.35 -2.45
CA ILE A 98 -8.89 -2.99 -3.32
C ILE A 98 -8.30 -4.28 -3.86
N GLN A 99 -8.25 -4.41 -5.18
CA GLN A 99 -7.55 -5.49 -5.87
C GLN A 99 -6.93 -4.96 -7.15
N ALA A 100 -5.64 -4.78 -7.12
CA ALA A 100 -4.89 -4.24 -8.25
C ALA A 100 -3.44 -4.74 -8.25
N PRO A 101 -2.81 -4.86 -9.43
CA PRO A 101 -1.37 -4.97 -9.50
C PRO A 101 -0.72 -3.80 -8.78
N LEU A 102 0.34 -4.07 -8.03
CA LEU A 102 0.97 -3.07 -7.15
C LEU A 102 1.36 -1.80 -7.91
N GLY A 103 1.96 -1.97 -9.09
CA GLY A 103 2.33 -0.83 -9.92
C GLY A 103 1.13 0.01 -10.37
N ASP A 104 0.08 -0.66 -10.83
CA ASP A 104 -1.12 0.03 -11.32
C ASP A 104 -1.84 0.78 -10.18
N PHE A 105 -1.89 0.21 -8.96
CA PHE A 105 -2.42 0.90 -7.78
C PHE A 105 -1.70 2.22 -7.50
N PHE A 106 -0.38 2.25 -7.65
CA PHE A 106 0.42 3.46 -7.47
C PHE A 106 0.53 4.34 -8.73
N GLY A 107 -0.24 4.07 -9.77
CA GLY A 107 -0.28 4.88 -10.99
C GLY A 107 0.84 4.61 -12.00
N MET A 108 1.53 3.47 -11.89
CA MET A 108 2.54 3.05 -12.85
C MET A 108 1.90 2.36 -14.05
N GLY A 109 1.84 3.04 -15.18
CA GLY A 109 1.36 2.44 -16.42
C GLY A 109 2.31 1.38 -16.96
N HIS A 110 1.75 0.32 -17.56
CA HIS A 110 2.48 -0.73 -18.28
C HIS A 110 3.53 -1.50 -17.47
N GLY A 111 3.46 -1.45 -16.13
CA GLY A 111 4.44 -2.11 -15.25
C GLY A 111 5.84 -1.47 -15.30
N ILE A 112 5.93 -0.23 -15.75
CA ILE A 112 7.18 0.52 -15.84
C ILE A 112 7.21 1.56 -14.71
N THR A 113 8.25 1.50 -13.89
CA THR A 113 8.45 2.48 -12.81
C THR A 113 8.98 3.79 -13.38
N LYS A 114 8.37 4.89 -12.96
CA LYS A 114 8.82 6.25 -13.27
C LYS A 114 8.57 7.13 -12.07
N SER A 115 9.51 8.04 -11.81
CA SER A 115 9.30 9.06 -10.77
C SER A 115 8.21 10.03 -11.18
N PHE A 116 7.24 10.20 -10.30
CA PHE A 116 6.22 11.26 -10.41
C PHE A 116 5.71 11.66 -9.02
N ALA A 117 5.06 12.79 -8.94
CA ALA A 117 4.39 13.26 -7.75
C ALA A 117 3.02 13.86 -8.08
N SER A 118 2.04 13.51 -7.27
CA SER A 118 0.71 14.08 -7.25
C SER A 118 0.30 14.30 -5.80
N ALA A 119 -0.89 14.85 -5.54
CA ALA A 119 -1.36 15.02 -4.17
C ALA A 119 -1.50 13.69 -3.43
N PRO A 120 -2.17 12.64 -3.99
CA PRO A 120 -2.38 11.39 -3.26
C PRO A 120 -1.32 10.31 -3.52
N LEU A 121 -0.55 10.38 -4.61
CA LEU A 121 0.41 9.34 -5.00
C LEU A 121 1.76 9.93 -5.36
N GLN A 122 2.81 9.25 -4.94
CA GLN A 122 4.18 9.63 -5.29
C GLN A 122 5.05 8.39 -5.48
N ILE A 123 5.83 8.40 -6.55
CA ILE A 123 6.86 7.40 -6.83
C ILE A 123 8.21 8.10 -6.81
N THR A 124 9.03 7.81 -5.80
CA THR A 124 10.35 8.43 -5.54
C THR A 124 11.22 7.50 -4.68
N PRO A 125 12.53 7.72 -4.55
CA PRO A 125 13.41 8.46 -5.45
C PRO A 125 13.80 7.62 -6.67
N GLU A 126 14.75 8.12 -7.46
CA GLU A 126 15.47 7.39 -8.50
C GLU A 126 14.62 6.37 -9.29
N ASP A 127 14.16 6.72 -10.45
CA ASP A 127 13.39 5.85 -11.35
C ASP A 127 12.22 5.07 -10.71
N GLY A 128 11.73 5.53 -9.54
CA GLY A 128 10.53 4.99 -8.93
C GLY A 128 10.74 3.82 -7.99
N ARG A 129 11.65 3.91 -7.04
CA ARG A 129 11.93 2.83 -6.08
C ARG A 129 11.01 2.78 -4.88
N GLY A 130 10.41 3.89 -4.46
CA GLY A 130 9.50 3.96 -3.33
C GLY A 130 8.10 4.38 -3.77
N PHE A 131 7.10 3.65 -3.33
CA PHE A 131 5.69 3.84 -3.69
C PHE A 131 4.95 4.40 -2.51
N ASN A 132 4.34 5.57 -2.66
CA ASN A 132 3.66 6.26 -1.59
C ASN A 132 2.21 6.55 -1.98
N CYS A 133 1.28 6.30 -1.05
CA CYS A 133 -0.13 6.58 -1.18
C CYS A 133 -0.63 7.31 0.06
N TRP A 134 -1.22 8.48 -0.12
CA TRP A 134 -1.84 9.30 0.93
C TRP A 134 -3.35 9.42 0.78
N PHE A 135 -3.99 8.58 -0.03
CA PHE A 135 -5.44 8.49 -0.01
C PHE A 135 -5.89 8.10 1.39
N PRO A 136 -6.78 8.86 2.03
CA PRO A 136 -7.36 8.46 3.30
C PRO A 136 -8.27 7.25 3.08
N MET A 137 -8.08 6.19 3.88
CA MET A 137 -8.85 4.95 3.78
C MET A 137 -9.51 4.64 5.13
N PRO A 138 -10.74 5.11 5.36
CA PRO A 138 -11.47 4.82 6.59
C PRO A 138 -11.90 3.35 6.65
N PHE A 139 -11.93 2.79 7.88
CA PHE A 139 -12.47 1.48 8.18
C PHE A 139 -13.11 1.48 9.58
N ARG A 140 -14.23 0.76 9.76
CA ARG A 140 -15.02 0.84 11.00
C ARG A 140 -14.62 -0.20 12.04
N ARG A 141 -14.22 -1.39 11.60
CA ARG A 141 -13.86 -2.50 12.50
C ARG A 141 -12.46 -3.03 12.25
N ARG A 142 -12.11 -3.29 11.01
CA ARG A 142 -10.85 -3.96 10.65
C ARG A 142 -10.40 -3.57 9.26
N ALA A 143 -9.08 -3.47 9.05
CA ALA A 143 -8.50 -3.35 7.73
C ALA A 143 -7.41 -4.40 7.56
N ARG A 144 -7.55 -5.28 6.55
CA ARG A 144 -6.57 -6.32 6.22
C ARG A 144 -5.90 -6.01 4.89
N PHE A 145 -4.59 -5.96 4.89
CA PHE A 145 -3.78 -5.72 3.70
C PHE A 145 -2.96 -6.96 3.39
N THR A 146 -3.13 -7.50 2.21
CA THR A 146 -2.34 -8.63 1.71
C THR A 146 -1.63 -8.28 0.41
N VAL A 147 -0.51 -8.94 0.18
CA VAL A 147 0.19 -8.89 -1.09
C VAL A 147 0.45 -10.31 -1.57
N LYS A 148 0.11 -10.60 -2.84
CA LYS A 148 0.37 -11.87 -3.51
C LYS A 148 1.54 -11.71 -4.47
N ASN A 149 2.52 -12.59 -4.36
CA ASN A 149 3.64 -12.66 -5.28
C ASN A 149 3.35 -13.64 -6.44
N GLU A 150 3.00 -13.13 -7.60
CA GLU A 150 2.80 -13.95 -8.83
C GLU A 150 4.05 -13.98 -9.72
N CYS A 151 5.20 -13.46 -9.24
CA CYS A 151 6.47 -13.60 -9.92
C CYS A 151 6.99 -15.05 -9.86
N CYS A 152 7.88 -15.41 -10.78
CA CYS A 152 8.53 -16.73 -10.79
C CYS A 152 9.60 -16.89 -9.69
N SER A 153 9.96 -15.80 -8.99
CA SER A 153 10.98 -15.79 -7.95
C SER A 153 10.47 -15.16 -6.66
N PRO A 154 11.08 -15.48 -5.50
CA PRO A 154 10.80 -14.77 -4.27
C PRO A 154 11.11 -13.28 -4.40
N LEU A 155 10.43 -12.45 -3.63
CA LEU A 155 10.71 -11.02 -3.56
C LEU A 155 10.85 -10.55 -2.11
N HIS A 156 11.69 -9.54 -1.91
CA HIS A 156 11.70 -8.78 -0.68
C HIS A 156 10.61 -7.71 -0.74
N PHE A 157 9.79 -7.65 0.29
CA PHE A 157 8.74 -6.66 0.43
C PHE A 157 9.03 -5.77 1.64
N TYR A 158 9.18 -4.48 1.39
CA TYR A 158 9.37 -3.45 2.40
C TYR A 158 8.11 -2.61 2.48
N PHE A 159 7.61 -2.35 3.67
CA PHE A 159 6.38 -1.59 3.81
C PHE A 159 6.27 -0.86 5.14
N TYR A 160 5.43 0.15 5.17
CA TYR A 160 4.75 0.62 6.37
C TYR A 160 3.36 1.17 6.02
N VAL A 161 2.45 0.99 6.96
CA VAL A 161 1.08 1.50 6.94
C VAL A 161 0.90 2.37 8.15
N ASP A 162 0.75 3.68 7.92
CA ASP A 162 0.42 4.65 8.94
C ASP A 162 -1.09 4.81 9.02
N TYR A 163 -1.63 4.72 10.21
CA TYR A 163 -3.05 4.92 10.42
C TYR A 163 -3.33 5.68 11.71
N GLU A 164 -4.48 6.28 11.77
CA GLU A 164 -5.00 6.94 12.96
C GLU A 164 -6.15 6.10 13.49
N GLN A 165 -6.00 5.58 14.70
CA GLN A 165 -7.09 4.94 15.43
C GLN A 165 -7.94 6.02 16.08
N VAL A 166 -9.24 5.97 15.86
CA VAL A 166 -10.21 6.96 16.34
C VAL A 166 -11.30 6.29 17.16
N ASP A 167 -12.04 7.05 17.97
CA ASP A 167 -13.16 6.50 18.75
C ASP A 167 -14.37 6.17 17.86
N SER A 168 -14.59 6.96 16.82
CA SER A 168 -15.65 6.78 15.85
C SER A 168 -15.35 7.49 14.54
N LEU A 169 -16.00 7.04 13.47
CA LEU A 169 -16.01 7.70 12.17
C LEU A 169 -17.36 8.39 11.94
N PRO A 170 -17.42 9.44 11.12
CA PRO A 170 -18.68 10.00 10.65
C PRO A 170 -19.57 8.90 10.02
N GLU A 171 -20.88 8.99 10.19
CA GLU A 171 -21.83 8.01 9.62
C GLU A 171 -21.72 7.94 8.09
N ASN A 172 -21.47 9.07 7.46
CA ASN A 172 -21.30 9.22 6.02
C ASN A 172 -19.87 8.99 5.51
N ALA A 173 -18.96 8.47 6.35
CA ALA A 173 -17.62 8.10 5.91
C ALA A 173 -17.71 6.95 4.90
N LEU A 174 -17.09 7.15 3.73
CA LEU A 174 -17.05 6.18 2.62
C LEU A 174 -15.79 5.33 2.70
N TYR A 175 -15.88 4.10 2.20
CA TYR A 175 -14.72 3.23 2.02
C TYR A 175 -13.99 3.55 0.72
N PHE A 176 -12.68 3.35 0.73
CA PHE A 176 -11.87 3.48 -0.47
C PHE A 176 -11.88 2.17 -1.28
N HIS A 177 -12.16 2.27 -2.58
CA HIS A 177 -12.16 1.14 -3.50
C HIS A 177 -11.21 1.40 -4.67
N ALA A 178 -10.50 0.36 -5.11
CA ALA A 178 -9.66 0.39 -6.30
C ALA A 178 -9.60 -1.01 -6.92
N LEU A 179 -10.31 -1.19 -8.02
CA LEU A 179 -10.34 -2.45 -8.76
C LEU A 179 -9.64 -2.26 -10.11
N TRP A 180 -8.77 -3.20 -10.45
CA TRP A 180 -8.12 -3.22 -11.73
C TRP A 180 -8.86 -4.12 -12.70
N ASN A 181 -9.03 -3.65 -13.93
CA ASN A 181 -9.59 -4.42 -15.03
C ASN A 181 -8.73 -4.28 -16.27
N ARG A 182 -8.70 -5.32 -17.11
CA ARG A 182 -7.99 -5.32 -18.38
C ARG A 182 -8.85 -5.97 -19.45
N GLU A 183 -9.00 -5.27 -20.52
CA GLU A 183 -9.50 -5.77 -21.78
C GLU A 183 -8.35 -5.99 -22.80
N CYS A 184 -8.34 -7.13 -23.50
CA CYS A 184 -7.38 -7.40 -24.55
C CYS A 184 -7.94 -8.44 -25.54
N PRO A 185 -8.23 -8.09 -26.80
CA PRO A 185 -8.19 -6.72 -27.34
C PRO A 185 -9.25 -5.82 -26.72
N THR A 186 -9.02 -4.50 -26.73
CA THR A 186 -10.03 -3.54 -26.35
C THR A 186 -11.05 -3.44 -27.50
N ASP A 187 -12.33 -3.59 -27.19
CA ASP A 187 -13.37 -3.37 -28.16
C ASP A 187 -13.38 -1.88 -28.54
N GLY A 188 -13.04 -1.60 -29.79
CA GLY A 188 -13.10 -0.24 -30.32
C GLY A 188 -14.53 0.28 -30.35
N VAL A 189 -14.72 1.53 -29.96
CA VAL A 189 -16.00 2.26 -30.09
C VAL A 189 -16.13 2.77 -31.52
#